data_d041e9d24856ce7ddec27895d4ae751e
#
_entry.id   d041e9d24856ce7ddec27895d4ae751e
#
_cell.length_a   1.000
_cell.length_b   1.000
_cell.length_c   1.000
_cell.angle_alpha   90.00
_cell.angle_beta   90.00
_cell.angle_gamma   90.00
#
_symmetry.space_group_name_H-M   'P 1'
#
loop_
_entity.id
_entity.type
_entity.pdbx_description
1 polymer ?
#
loop_
_entity_poly.entity_id
_entity_poly.type
_entity_poly.pdbx_seq_one_letter_code
_entity_poly.pdbx_strand_id
1 'polypeptide(L)'
;MSHHGGIGMLINLNVNEEVRAKNIKRCREKGVLLPTFKQMMDPSSVPAEIKEKLSHVGLWDVDPLNLFRITWKNEPTKQGGTFGGVNYVEVPNELTGCKARIFGLVGKWFPTGAHKVGATYGCLAPALVTGNFDSVTQQAVWPSTGNYCRGGAYNSVLLGCDSIAILPEEMSQERFNWLKSVAGEIIATPGCESNVKEIFDKCHELDAERGAHIVIFNQFDQFGNYLWHYKVTGGAIYEALQDEGIADDDVFGFVSSTGSGGTLAAGDFLREQYPLLKIAAAEAIQCPTLLRNGFGGHRIEGIGDKHVPWVHNVRNTDMVIAVDDQDCMDVYRLFNEPAGIEYLRKMGISEEAIETFPLYGISGIGNVLAAIKMAKYYELSENDVIFTVLTDSSEMYTSRLEEQNEIQGAFDEYAAVRALAGCLHHQSIDGALELTYYERLRVHNLKYYTWVEQQGKTY
;
A
#
# COMPACT_ATOMS: atom_id res chain seq x y z
N MET A 1 -17.78 8.49 25.34
CA MET A 1 -16.51 8.26 26.09
C MET A 1 -15.38 8.41 25.09
N SER A 2 -14.46 9.36 25.33
CA SER A 2 -13.42 9.71 24.36
C SER A 2 -12.44 8.57 24.11
N HIS A 3 -12.36 8.06 22.90
CA HIS A 3 -11.43 7.01 22.45
C HIS A 3 -9.95 7.46 22.38
N HIS A 4 -9.55 8.49 23.13
CA HIS A 4 -8.17 8.98 23.11
C HIS A 4 -7.17 8.11 23.89
N GLY A 5 -7.63 7.15 24.68
CA GLY A 5 -6.76 6.26 25.49
C GLY A 5 -6.07 5.14 24.72
N GLY A 6 -6.61 4.72 23.57
CA GLY A 6 -6.08 3.56 22.80
C GLY A 6 -4.88 3.87 21.92
N ILE A 7 -4.77 5.09 21.39
CA ILE A 7 -3.71 5.46 20.43
C ILE A 7 -2.34 5.53 21.11
N GLY A 8 -2.27 6.00 22.35
CA GLY A 8 -1.03 6.06 23.11
C GLY A 8 -0.42 4.71 23.49
N MET A 9 -1.19 3.61 23.34
CA MET A 9 -0.69 2.24 23.54
C MET A 9 -0.12 1.61 22.26
N LEU A 10 -0.45 2.16 21.08
CA LEU A 10 -0.04 1.61 19.80
C LEU A 10 1.34 2.09 19.35
N ILE A 11 1.75 3.29 19.74
CA ILE A 11 3.07 3.85 19.45
C ILE A 11 3.71 4.36 20.75
N ASN A 12 5.05 4.31 20.82
CA ASN A 12 5.78 4.83 21.98
C ASN A 12 5.78 6.36 21.94
N LEU A 13 5.05 6.98 22.86
CA LEU A 13 4.97 8.43 23.04
C LEU A 13 5.86 8.96 24.18
N ASN A 14 6.67 8.10 24.84
CA ASN A 14 7.64 8.56 25.82
C ASN A 14 8.69 9.43 25.13
N VAL A 15 8.97 10.59 25.73
CA VAL A 15 9.86 11.58 25.13
C VAL A 15 11.26 11.46 25.71
N ASN A 16 12.27 11.34 24.84
CA ASN A 16 13.67 11.55 25.16
C ASN A 16 14.03 12.98 24.75
N GLU A 17 14.05 13.89 25.74
CA GLU A 17 14.23 15.33 25.49
C GLU A 17 15.61 15.68 24.92
N GLU A 18 16.66 14.93 25.26
CA GLU A 18 18.00 15.16 24.71
C GLU A 18 18.03 14.86 23.20
N VAL A 19 17.57 13.68 22.79
CA VAL A 19 17.54 13.27 21.39
C VAL A 19 16.56 14.15 20.61
N ARG A 20 15.39 14.44 21.19
CA ARG A 20 14.41 15.35 20.58
C ARG A 20 15.01 16.72 20.27
N ALA A 21 15.80 17.30 21.19
CA ALA A 21 16.47 18.59 20.96
C ALA A 21 17.48 18.51 19.79
N LYS A 22 18.23 17.41 19.67
CA LYS A 22 19.12 17.17 18.51
C LYS A 22 18.34 17.10 17.19
N ASN A 23 17.23 16.34 17.19
CA ASN A 23 16.37 16.20 16.03
C ASN A 23 15.76 17.54 15.60
N ILE A 24 15.26 18.35 16.53
CA ILE A 24 14.74 19.69 16.25
C ILE A 24 15.81 20.58 15.61
N LYS A 25 17.02 20.57 16.18
CA LYS A 25 18.14 21.33 15.61
C LYS A 25 18.42 20.89 14.17
N ARG A 26 18.52 19.59 13.92
CA ARG A 26 18.77 19.05 12.57
C ARG A 26 17.65 19.41 11.57
N CYS A 27 16.38 19.28 11.97
CA CYS A 27 15.27 19.68 11.12
C CYS A 27 15.34 21.17 10.75
N ARG A 28 15.67 22.05 11.70
CA ARG A 28 15.85 23.49 11.44
C ARG A 28 16.99 23.77 10.45
N GLU A 29 18.13 23.11 10.62
CA GLU A 29 19.30 23.24 9.73
C GLU A 29 18.99 22.77 8.30
N LYS A 30 18.08 21.80 8.15
CA LYS A 30 17.65 21.26 6.86
C LYS A 30 16.40 21.95 6.28
N GLY A 31 15.81 22.92 6.99
CA GLY A 31 14.58 23.58 6.56
C GLY A 31 13.36 22.69 6.58
N VAL A 32 13.38 21.61 7.38
CA VAL A 32 12.29 20.62 7.45
C VAL A 32 11.16 21.12 8.33
N LEU A 33 9.95 21.07 7.78
CA LEU A 33 8.68 21.23 8.51
C LEU A 33 7.92 19.92 8.43
N LEU A 34 7.42 19.42 9.56
CA LEU A 34 6.67 18.17 9.64
C LEU A 34 5.17 18.44 9.47
N PRO A 35 4.52 17.98 8.39
CA PRO A 35 3.07 18.04 8.29
C PRO A 35 2.40 17.10 9.28
N THR A 36 1.22 17.51 9.75
CA THR A 36 0.37 16.67 10.59
C THR A 36 -0.52 15.77 9.73
N PHE A 37 -1.03 14.67 10.29
CA PHE A 37 -2.05 13.86 9.60
C PHE A 37 -3.29 14.68 9.22
N LYS A 38 -3.67 15.68 10.05
CA LYS A 38 -4.77 16.59 9.71
C LYS A 38 -4.49 17.35 8.41
N GLN A 39 -3.27 17.83 8.20
CA GLN A 39 -2.88 18.51 6.96
C GLN A 39 -2.80 17.54 5.76
N MET A 40 -2.48 16.26 6.00
CA MET A 40 -2.52 15.23 4.96
C MET A 40 -3.95 14.86 4.57
N MET A 41 -4.89 14.87 5.53
CA MET A 41 -6.31 14.64 5.29
C MET A 41 -6.98 15.86 4.62
N ASP A 42 -6.61 17.05 5.08
CA ASP A 42 -7.13 18.32 4.59
C ASP A 42 -6.00 19.29 4.21
N PRO A 43 -5.48 19.20 2.98
CA PRO A 43 -4.46 20.10 2.47
C PRO A 43 -4.89 21.57 2.38
N SER A 44 -6.19 21.89 2.52
CA SER A 44 -6.63 23.29 2.61
C SER A 44 -5.99 24.00 3.81
N SER A 45 -5.74 23.26 4.88
CA SER A 45 -5.09 23.71 6.12
C SER A 45 -3.57 23.92 6.02
N VAL A 46 -2.93 23.52 4.91
CA VAL A 46 -1.51 23.80 4.65
C VAL A 46 -1.31 25.29 4.40
N PRO A 47 -0.33 25.95 5.04
CA PRO A 47 -0.08 27.39 4.87
C PRO A 47 0.11 27.79 3.39
N ALA A 48 -0.44 28.93 3.00
CA ALA A 48 -0.39 29.43 1.62
C ALA A 48 1.06 29.58 1.10
N GLU A 49 1.99 30.02 1.94
CA GLU A 49 3.41 30.14 1.62
C GLU A 49 4.04 28.79 1.24
N ILE A 50 3.63 27.69 1.91
CA ILE A 50 4.11 26.34 1.57
C ILE A 50 3.52 25.90 0.23
N LYS A 51 2.23 26.15 -0.01
CA LYS A 51 1.57 25.82 -1.29
C LYS A 51 2.22 26.55 -2.47
N GLU A 52 2.55 27.84 -2.29
CA GLU A 52 3.24 28.62 -3.32
C GLU A 52 4.60 28.01 -3.64
N LYS A 53 5.41 27.70 -2.64
CA LYS A 53 6.72 27.06 -2.84
C LYS A 53 6.60 25.68 -3.51
N LEU A 54 5.61 24.88 -3.12
CA LEU A 54 5.36 23.56 -3.71
C LEU A 54 5.01 23.61 -5.20
N SER A 55 4.45 24.72 -5.70
CA SER A 55 4.16 24.86 -7.13
C SER A 55 5.41 24.81 -8.02
N HIS A 56 6.60 25.01 -7.45
CA HIS A 56 7.90 24.97 -8.13
C HIS A 56 8.69 23.68 -7.84
N VAL A 57 8.15 22.75 -7.08
CA VAL A 57 8.80 21.49 -6.68
C VAL A 57 8.12 20.31 -7.37
N GLY A 58 8.87 19.52 -8.11
CA GLY A 58 8.38 18.29 -8.73
C GLY A 58 7.97 17.26 -7.67
N LEU A 59 6.93 16.45 -7.98
CA LEU A 59 6.40 15.46 -7.05
C LEU A 59 7.46 14.44 -6.58
N TRP A 60 8.46 14.18 -7.42
CA TRP A 60 9.52 13.20 -7.14
C TRP A 60 10.85 13.82 -6.74
N ASP A 61 10.91 15.16 -6.63
CA ASP A 61 12.13 15.86 -6.21
C ASP A 61 12.45 15.54 -4.76
N VAL A 62 13.75 15.50 -4.47
CA VAL A 62 14.25 15.34 -3.08
C VAL A 62 14.22 16.72 -2.40
N ASP A 63 13.01 17.14 -2.04
CA ASP A 63 12.76 18.42 -1.38
C ASP A 63 11.90 18.22 -0.14
N PRO A 64 12.28 18.72 1.05
CA PRO A 64 11.50 18.55 2.29
C PRO A 64 10.05 19.04 2.20
N LEU A 65 9.73 19.96 1.30
CA LEU A 65 8.34 20.41 1.08
C LEU A 65 7.44 19.28 0.57
N ASN A 66 8.00 18.27 -0.11
CA ASN A 66 7.25 17.09 -0.56
C ASN A 66 6.66 16.25 0.57
N LEU A 67 7.06 16.46 1.83
CA LEU A 67 6.39 15.87 2.99
C LEU A 67 4.91 16.29 3.05
N PHE A 68 4.59 17.53 2.62
CA PHE A 68 3.20 18.03 2.55
C PHE A 68 2.38 17.38 1.43
N ARG A 69 3.04 16.72 0.46
CA ARG A 69 2.38 15.95 -0.60
C ARG A 69 2.14 14.49 -0.25
N ILE A 70 2.35 14.08 1.00
CA ILE A 70 1.95 12.75 1.48
C ILE A 70 0.44 12.77 1.76
N THR A 71 -0.35 12.81 0.68
CA THR A 71 -1.82 12.91 0.73
C THR A 71 -2.44 12.28 -0.51
N TRP A 72 -3.70 11.81 -0.41
CA TRP A 72 -4.50 11.33 -1.53
C TRP A 72 -5.06 12.44 -2.42
N LYS A 73 -4.75 13.72 -2.12
CA LYS A 73 -5.34 14.91 -2.74
C LYS A 73 -4.36 15.74 -3.58
N ASN A 74 -3.27 15.16 -4.04
CA ASN A 74 -2.40 15.84 -4.98
C ASN A 74 -3.07 15.94 -6.35
N GLU A 75 -2.88 17.07 -7.05
CA GLU A 75 -3.27 17.14 -8.46
C GLU A 75 -2.49 16.11 -9.28
N PRO A 76 -3.13 15.49 -10.31
CA PRO A 76 -2.51 14.49 -11.18
C PRO A 76 -1.40 15.06 -12.06
N THR A 77 -0.26 15.34 -11.46
CA THR A 77 0.92 15.88 -12.14
C THR A 77 2.20 15.44 -11.43
N LYS A 78 3.28 15.32 -12.22
CA LYS A 78 4.62 15.09 -11.69
C LYS A 78 5.43 16.38 -11.49
N GLN A 79 4.91 17.51 -11.97
CA GLN A 79 5.65 18.78 -12.00
C GLN A 79 4.86 19.88 -11.28
N GLY A 80 5.13 20.03 -9.98
CA GLY A 80 4.70 21.20 -9.24
C GLY A 80 3.18 21.40 -9.12
N GLY A 81 2.41 20.34 -9.11
CA GLY A 81 0.98 20.40 -8.88
C GLY A 81 0.64 20.88 -7.47
N THR A 82 -0.54 21.43 -7.31
CA THR A 82 -1.11 21.82 -6.03
C THR A 82 -1.97 20.71 -5.45
N PHE A 83 -2.93 21.02 -4.61
CA PHE A 83 -3.86 20.05 -4.06
C PHE A 83 -5.21 20.15 -4.77
N GLY A 84 -5.87 19.01 -4.93
CA GLY A 84 -7.21 18.89 -5.49
C GLY A 84 -8.15 18.11 -4.57
N GLY A 85 -9.12 17.43 -5.17
CA GLY A 85 -9.95 16.41 -4.51
C GLY A 85 -9.20 15.10 -4.31
N VAL A 86 -9.86 14.14 -3.74
CA VAL A 86 -9.32 12.77 -3.58
C VAL A 86 -9.12 12.14 -4.96
N ASN A 87 -7.95 11.54 -5.19
CA ASN A 87 -7.67 10.80 -6.43
C ASN A 87 -8.22 9.38 -6.32
N TYR A 88 -9.27 9.07 -7.06
CA TYR A 88 -9.83 7.74 -7.21
C TYR A 88 -10.34 7.55 -8.63
N VAL A 89 -10.59 6.29 -8.99
CA VAL A 89 -11.22 5.90 -10.25
C VAL A 89 -12.32 4.89 -9.98
N GLU A 90 -13.40 4.93 -10.76
CA GLU A 90 -14.38 3.86 -10.83
C GLU A 90 -13.97 2.89 -11.94
N VAL A 91 -13.95 1.60 -11.63
CA VAL A 91 -13.66 0.54 -12.61
C VAL A 91 -14.92 0.24 -13.39
N PRO A 92 -14.97 0.39 -14.73
CA PRO A 92 -16.18 0.19 -15.49
C PRO A 92 -16.78 -1.22 -15.31
N ASN A 93 -18.10 -1.31 -15.19
CA ASN A 93 -18.81 -2.59 -15.08
C ASN A 93 -18.64 -3.46 -16.34
N GLU A 94 -18.49 -2.86 -17.51
CA GLU A 94 -18.17 -3.53 -18.77
C GLU A 94 -16.82 -4.24 -18.71
N LEU A 95 -15.90 -3.76 -17.87
CA LEU A 95 -14.59 -4.35 -17.65
C LEU A 95 -14.64 -5.43 -16.57
N THR A 96 -15.36 -5.19 -15.48
CA THR A 96 -15.41 -6.12 -14.33
C THR A 96 -16.38 -7.29 -14.53
N GLY A 97 -17.38 -7.10 -15.37
CA GLY A 97 -18.44 -8.10 -15.58
C GLY A 97 -19.35 -8.32 -14.35
N CYS A 98 -19.30 -7.46 -13.34
CA CYS A 98 -20.20 -7.47 -12.20
C CYS A 98 -21.05 -6.20 -12.14
N LYS A 99 -22.16 -6.23 -11.37
CA LYS A 99 -23.07 -5.09 -11.26
C LYS A 99 -22.60 -4.05 -10.26
N ALA A 100 -21.95 -4.49 -9.18
CA ALA A 100 -21.48 -3.61 -8.11
C ALA A 100 -20.49 -2.58 -8.65
N ARG A 101 -20.55 -1.37 -8.09
CA ARG A 101 -19.60 -0.30 -8.37
C ARG A 101 -18.29 -0.57 -7.61
N ILE A 102 -17.17 -0.56 -8.30
CA ILE A 102 -15.84 -0.77 -7.71
C ILE A 102 -15.01 0.48 -7.90
N PHE A 103 -14.55 1.07 -6.78
CA PHE A 103 -13.69 2.24 -6.77
C PHE A 103 -12.31 1.90 -6.25
N GLY A 104 -11.28 2.54 -6.82
CA GLY A 104 -9.90 2.42 -6.37
C GLY A 104 -9.26 3.77 -6.07
N LEU A 105 -8.72 3.98 -4.85
CA LEU A 105 -7.86 5.12 -4.56
C LEU A 105 -6.58 5.06 -5.38
N VAL A 106 -6.16 6.17 -5.98
CA VAL A 106 -4.98 6.23 -6.87
C VAL A 106 -3.73 6.65 -6.12
N GLY A 107 -2.81 5.70 -5.90
CA GLY A 107 -1.53 5.92 -5.22
C GLY A 107 -0.42 6.51 -6.09
N LYS A 108 -0.59 6.58 -7.41
CA LYS A 108 0.40 7.15 -8.35
C LYS A 108 0.84 8.57 -7.98
N TRP A 109 -0.08 9.38 -7.49
CA TRP A 109 0.14 10.81 -7.25
C TRP A 109 0.72 11.13 -5.88
N PHE A 110 1.36 10.16 -5.24
CA PHE A 110 2.22 10.38 -4.08
C PHE A 110 3.67 10.61 -4.50
N PRO A 111 4.49 11.31 -3.69
CA PRO A 111 5.93 11.22 -3.81
C PRO A 111 6.35 9.74 -3.83
N THR A 112 7.33 9.38 -4.64
CA THR A 112 7.73 7.98 -4.91
C THR A 112 6.79 7.16 -5.78
N GLY A 113 5.64 7.71 -6.20
CA GLY A 113 4.64 7.01 -7.03
C GLY A 113 3.87 5.90 -6.31
N ALA A 114 3.87 5.88 -4.96
CA ALA A 114 3.14 4.91 -4.17
C ALA A 114 2.75 5.46 -2.79
N HIS A 115 1.57 5.10 -2.29
CA HIS A 115 1.06 5.58 -0.99
C HIS A 115 1.90 5.11 0.22
N LYS A 116 2.79 4.13 0.06
CA LYS A 116 3.63 3.61 1.14
C LYS A 116 4.54 4.67 1.78
N VAL A 117 4.82 5.77 1.10
CA VAL A 117 5.53 6.93 1.69
C VAL A 117 4.77 7.50 2.90
N GLY A 118 3.44 7.41 2.92
CA GLY A 118 2.62 7.79 4.07
C GLY A 118 2.77 6.84 5.25
N ALA A 119 2.76 5.53 4.98
CA ALA A 119 3.00 4.51 6.00
C ALA A 119 4.36 4.70 6.70
N THR A 120 5.43 4.95 5.93
CA THR A 120 6.77 5.18 6.47
C THR A 120 6.89 6.50 7.21
N TYR A 121 6.20 7.54 6.74
CA TYR A 121 6.09 8.80 7.48
C TYR A 121 5.43 8.61 8.85
N GLY A 122 4.34 7.84 8.88
CA GLY A 122 3.63 7.49 10.11
C GLY A 122 4.49 6.75 11.13
N CYS A 123 5.54 6.03 10.70
CA CYS A 123 6.50 5.39 11.59
C CYS A 123 7.64 6.34 12.00
N LEU A 124 8.25 7.06 11.06
CA LEU A 124 9.46 7.85 11.29
C LEU A 124 9.19 9.18 12.02
N ALA A 125 8.16 9.92 11.62
CA ALA A 125 7.89 11.23 12.18
C ALA A 125 7.60 11.19 13.69
N PRO A 126 6.76 10.28 14.24
CA PRO A 126 6.60 10.14 15.68
C PRO A 126 7.90 9.80 16.41
N ALA A 127 8.73 8.91 15.85
CA ALA A 127 10.00 8.53 16.44
C ALA A 127 11.00 9.71 16.53
N LEU A 128 11.02 10.57 15.49
CA LEU A 128 11.79 11.81 15.50
C LEU A 128 11.29 12.80 16.55
N VAL A 129 9.97 13.02 16.62
CA VAL A 129 9.34 14.01 17.50
C VAL A 129 9.48 13.62 18.97
N THR A 130 9.43 12.33 19.27
CA THR A 130 9.60 11.81 20.63
C THR A 130 11.07 11.59 21.03
N GLY A 131 11.99 11.58 20.06
CA GLY A 131 13.40 11.25 20.30
C GLY A 131 13.65 9.75 20.52
N ASN A 132 12.72 8.89 20.06
CA ASN A 132 12.93 7.44 20.02
C ASN A 132 13.81 7.01 18.82
N PHE A 133 14.17 7.95 17.96
CA PHE A 133 15.15 7.82 16.88
C PHE A 133 16.04 9.07 16.87
N ASP A 134 17.35 8.88 16.93
CA ASP A 134 18.36 9.97 16.85
C ASP A 134 18.82 10.10 15.38
N SER A 135 18.30 11.11 14.68
CA SER A 135 18.58 11.37 13.26
C SER A 135 20.06 11.72 12.96
N VAL A 136 20.87 11.94 14.01
CA VAL A 136 22.29 12.32 13.87
C VAL A 136 23.21 11.11 13.99
N THR A 137 22.88 10.16 14.85
CA THR A 137 23.76 9.03 15.21
C THR A 137 23.24 7.67 14.78
N GLN A 138 21.96 7.58 14.39
CA GLN A 138 21.34 6.34 13.98
C GLN A 138 20.93 6.35 12.51
N GLN A 139 20.93 5.16 11.90
CA GLN A 139 20.39 4.93 10.55
C GLN A 139 19.00 4.30 10.66
N ALA A 140 18.06 4.76 9.83
CA ALA A 140 16.73 4.17 9.71
C ALA A 140 16.78 2.96 8.77
N VAL A 141 16.46 1.77 9.27
CA VAL A 141 16.42 0.54 8.47
C VAL A 141 15.00 0.27 8.01
N TRP A 142 14.83 0.11 6.70
CA TRP A 142 13.54 -0.08 6.03
C TRP A 142 13.46 -1.47 5.37
N PRO A 143 13.09 -2.52 6.13
CA PRO A 143 12.89 -3.85 5.58
C PRO A 143 11.57 -3.92 4.81
N SER A 144 11.63 -4.37 3.56
CA SER A 144 10.45 -4.39 2.69
C SER A 144 10.67 -5.25 1.46
N THR A 145 9.58 -5.47 0.76
CA THR A 145 9.56 -6.07 -0.57
C THR A 145 9.47 -5.01 -1.71
N GLY A 146 9.63 -3.71 -1.41
CA GLY A 146 9.70 -2.68 -2.46
C GLY A 146 9.19 -1.29 -2.06
N ASN A 147 7.90 -1.00 -2.20
CA ASN A 147 7.36 0.36 -2.04
C ASN A 147 7.57 0.95 -0.63
N TYR A 148 7.59 0.12 0.41
CA TYR A 148 7.80 0.61 1.76
C TYR A 148 9.26 1.04 1.97
N CYS A 149 10.26 0.28 1.55
CA CYS A 149 11.67 0.72 1.66
C CYS A 149 11.94 1.96 0.80
N ARG A 150 11.31 2.07 -0.39
CA ARG A 150 11.39 3.30 -1.21
C ARG A 150 10.82 4.51 -0.46
N GLY A 151 9.62 4.38 0.10
CA GLY A 151 9.00 5.43 0.90
C GLY A 151 9.83 5.79 2.13
N GLY A 152 10.41 4.79 2.81
CA GLY A 152 11.27 4.98 3.98
C GLY A 152 12.58 5.70 3.66
N ALA A 153 13.29 5.28 2.62
CA ALA A 153 14.50 5.94 2.15
C ALA A 153 14.22 7.39 1.74
N TYR A 154 13.12 7.63 1.02
CA TYR A 154 12.72 8.97 0.62
C TYR A 154 12.40 9.86 1.82
N ASN A 155 11.57 9.41 2.76
CA ASN A 155 11.29 10.16 3.98
C ASN A 155 12.57 10.41 4.79
N SER A 156 13.48 9.45 4.85
CA SER A 156 14.74 9.60 5.57
C SER A 156 15.57 10.72 4.98
N VAL A 157 15.76 10.74 3.65
CA VAL A 157 16.56 11.82 3.01
C VAL A 157 15.90 13.19 3.16
N LEU A 158 14.56 13.29 3.04
CA LEU A 158 13.83 14.55 3.26
C LEU A 158 13.97 15.06 4.69
N LEU A 159 14.00 14.17 5.67
CA LEU A 159 14.15 14.47 7.08
C LEU A 159 15.62 14.61 7.52
N GLY A 160 16.55 14.46 6.57
CA GLY A 160 17.98 14.58 6.82
C GLY A 160 18.57 13.42 7.63
N CYS A 161 17.99 12.24 7.54
CA CYS A 161 18.42 11.00 8.21
C CYS A 161 19.12 10.08 7.23
N ASP A 162 20.09 9.30 7.69
CA ASP A 162 20.65 8.20 6.92
C ASP A 162 19.71 6.99 6.94
N SER A 163 19.74 6.19 5.87
CA SER A 163 18.87 5.04 5.74
C SER A 163 19.52 3.82 5.10
N ILE A 164 18.99 2.64 5.45
CA ILE A 164 19.30 1.35 4.86
C ILE A 164 18.00 0.78 4.30
N ALA A 165 17.97 0.51 3.01
CA ALA A 165 16.86 -0.19 2.35
C ALA A 165 17.20 -1.69 2.23
N ILE A 166 16.31 -2.56 2.69
CA ILE A 166 16.46 -4.02 2.54
C ILE A 166 15.29 -4.52 1.69
N LEU A 167 15.59 -5.22 0.58
CA LEU A 167 14.57 -5.78 -0.30
C LEU A 167 15.09 -7.03 -1.02
N PRO A 168 14.17 -7.94 -1.47
CA PRO A 168 14.55 -9.13 -2.22
C PRO A 168 15.20 -8.78 -3.56
N GLU A 169 16.14 -9.62 -4.01
CA GLU A 169 16.91 -9.40 -5.24
C GLU A 169 16.08 -9.52 -6.53
N GLU A 170 14.97 -10.27 -6.49
CA GLU A 170 14.09 -10.49 -7.64
C GLU A 170 13.06 -9.37 -7.89
N MET A 171 13.16 -8.25 -7.16
CA MET A 171 12.29 -7.09 -7.38
C MET A 171 12.60 -6.37 -8.70
N SER A 172 11.62 -5.59 -9.22
CA SER A 172 11.77 -4.84 -10.46
C SER A 172 12.98 -3.91 -10.46
N GLN A 173 13.67 -3.81 -11.62
CA GLN A 173 14.87 -2.98 -11.78
C GLN A 173 14.60 -1.50 -11.50
N GLU A 174 13.39 -1.03 -11.81
CA GLU A 174 12.96 0.34 -11.55
C GLU A 174 13.09 0.70 -10.06
N ARG A 175 12.75 -0.25 -9.16
CA ARG A 175 12.87 -0.05 -7.71
C ARG A 175 14.31 0.11 -7.26
N PHE A 176 15.20 -0.78 -7.72
CA PHE A 176 16.62 -0.70 -7.39
C PHE A 176 17.28 0.57 -7.93
N ASN A 177 17.00 0.92 -9.18
CA ASN A 177 17.59 2.10 -9.82
C ASN A 177 17.18 3.38 -9.10
N TRP A 178 15.94 3.50 -8.70
CA TRP A 178 15.48 4.66 -7.96
C TRP A 178 16.08 4.73 -6.54
N LEU A 179 16.15 3.61 -5.81
CA LEU A 179 16.73 3.55 -4.47
C LEU A 179 18.19 4.02 -4.44
N LYS A 180 18.98 3.75 -5.49
CA LYS A 180 20.38 4.23 -5.60
C LYS A 180 20.51 5.75 -5.52
N SER A 181 19.46 6.50 -5.81
CA SER A 181 19.46 7.95 -5.78
C SER A 181 19.12 8.55 -4.40
N VAL A 182 18.53 7.77 -3.48
CA VAL A 182 17.99 8.29 -2.22
C VAL A 182 18.42 7.53 -0.97
N ALA A 183 18.68 6.23 -1.06
CA ALA A 183 19.12 5.42 0.08
C ALA A 183 20.62 5.57 0.35
N GLY A 184 21.02 5.60 1.61
CA GLY A 184 22.42 5.57 2.01
C GLY A 184 23.06 4.21 1.74
N GLU A 185 22.35 3.13 2.00
CA GLU A 185 22.78 1.74 1.77
C GLU A 185 21.60 0.91 1.23
N ILE A 186 21.88 -0.02 0.32
CA ILE A 186 20.90 -0.96 -0.21
C ILE A 186 21.43 -2.38 0.01
N ILE A 187 20.61 -3.22 0.64
CA ILE A 187 20.91 -4.62 0.89
C ILE A 187 19.88 -5.47 0.16
N ALA A 188 20.33 -6.26 -0.81
CA ALA A 188 19.51 -7.26 -1.47
C ALA A 188 19.53 -8.56 -0.67
N THR A 189 18.36 -9.16 -0.43
CA THR A 189 18.20 -10.48 0.18
C THR A 189 17.81 -11.51 -0.88
N PRO A 190 18.15 -12.79 -0.72
CA PRO A 190 17.76 -13.81 -1.68
C PRO A 190 16.25 -13.97 -1.83
N GLY A 191 15.77 -14.19 -3.06
CA GLY A 191 14.41 -14.60 -3.37
C GLY A 191 13.49 -13.49 -3.84
N CYS A 192 12.18 -13.80 -3.82
CA CYS A 192 11.10 -13.00 -4.37
C CYS A 192 10.29 -12.28 -3.30
N GLU A 193 9.15 -11.71 -3.69
CA GLU A 193 8.23 -10.93 -2.86
C GLU A 193 7.84 -11.63 -1.55
N SER A 194 7.63 -12.94 -1.54
CA SER A 194 7.21 -13.68 -0.36
C SER A 194 8.34 -14.06 0.61
N ASN A 195 9.62 -13.75 0.28
CA ASN A 195 10.80 -14.10 1.08
C ASN A 195 11.04 -13.12 2.26
N VAL A 196 10.04 -12.94 3.10
CA VAL A 196 10.10 -12.02 4.26
C VAL A 196 10.97 -12.55 5.39
N LYS A 197 11.12 -13.89 5.50
CA LYS A 197 12.00 -14.48 6.52
C LYS A 197 13.45 -14.03 6.32
N GLU A 198 13.95 -14.06 5.11
CA GLU A 198 15.31 -13.65 4.75
C GLU A 198 15.55 -12.17 5.09
N ILE A 199 14.51 -11.34 4.93
CA ILE A 199 14.53 -9.93 5.35
C ILE A 199 14.63 -9.82 6.87
N PHE A 200 13.86 -10.62 7.63
CA PHE A 200 13.93 -10.62 9.11
C PHE A 200 15.29 -11.14 9.61
N ASP A 201 15.81 -12.20 9.02
CA ASP A 201 17.14 -12.73 9.36
C ASP A 201 18.20 -11.64 9.15
N LYS A 202 18.12 -10.88 8.04
CA LYS A 202 19.02 -9.76 7.79
C LYS A 202 18.86 -8.60 8.78
N CYS A 203 17.65 -8.33 9.22
CA CYS A 203 17.41 -7.36 10.28
C CYS A 203 18.06 -7.79 11.60
N HIS A 204 17.97 -9.06 11.98
CA HIS A 204 18.62 -9.58 13.20
C HIS A 204 20.13 -9.53 13.10
N GLU A 205 20.72 -9.85 11.93
CA GLU A 205 22.16 -9.71 11.70
C GLU A 205 22.62 -8.26 11.88
N LEU A 206 21.91 -7.32 11.26
CA LEU A 206 22.23 -5.89 11.36
C LEU A 206 22.10 -5.37 12.81
N ASP A 207 21.07 -5.82 13.53
CA ASP A 207 20.91 -5.45 14.94
C ASP A 207 22.06 -5.98 15.79
N ALA A 208 22.49 -7.22 15.56
CA ALA A 208 23.64 -7.81 16.24
C ALA A 208 24.97 -7.11 15.89
N GLU A 209 25.15 -6.64 14.65
CA GLU A 209 26.37 -5.97 14.17
C GLU A 209 26.43 -4.49 14.58
N ARG A 210 25.31 -3.76 14.47
CA ARG A 210 25.27 -2.29 14.56
C ARG A 210 24.56 -1.78 15.84
N GLY A 211 23.69 -2.61 16.44
CA GLY A 211 23.03 -2.34 17.72
C GLY A 211 22.41 -0.95 17.78
N ALA A 212 22.85 -0.15 18.76
CA ALA A 212 22.31 1.17 19.03
C ALA A 212 22.51 2.20 17.87
N HIS A 213 23.26 1.86 16.80
CA HIS A 213 23.46 2.74 15.65
C HIS A 213 22.38 2.62 14.58
N ILE A 214 21.41 1.73 14.75
CA ILE A 214 20.28 1.57 13.82
C ILE A 214 18.96 1.54 14.57
N VAL A 215 17.88 1.87 13.85
CA VAL A 215 16.50 1.61 14.28
C VAL A 215 15.77 0.94 13.13
N ILE A 216 15.20 -0.24 13.35
CA ILE A 216 14.48 -1.01 12.35
C ILE A 216 13.01 -0.60 12.37
N PHE A 217 12.56 0.02 11.28
CA PHE A 217 11.16 0.38 11.05
C PHE A 217 10.48 -0.74 10.26
N ASN A 218 10.13 -1.82 10.93
CA ASN A 218 9.50 -2.99 10.32
C ASN A 218 8.02 -2.70 10.04
N GLN A 219 7.61 -2.69 8.76
CA GLN A 219 6.23 -2.41 8.37
C GLN A 219 5.19 -3.38 8.97
N PHE A 220 5.61 -4.60 9.29
CA PHE A 220 4.71 -5.65 9.74
C PHE A 220 4.33 -5.51 11.23
N ASP A 221 5.07 -4.70 12.02
CA ASP A 221 4.83 -4.54 13.45
C ASP A 221 4.77 -3.08 13.95
N GLN A 222 5.03 -2.11 13.07
CA GLN A 222 4.99 -0.69 13.41
C GLN A 222 3.58 -0.11 13.23
N PHE A 223 2.91 0.20 14.33
CA PHE A 223 1.56 0.77 14.31
C PHE A 223 1.48 2.18 13.74
N GLY A 224 2.58 2.88 13.51
CA GLY A 224 2.61 4.11 12.73
C GLY A 224 2.11 3.91 11.29
N ASN A 225 2.43 2.76 10.67
CA ASN A 225 1.87 2.32 9.39
C ASN A 225 0.34 2.18 9.47
N TYR A 226 -0.17 1.44 10.45
CA TYR A 226 -1.60 1.27 10.69
C TYR A 226 -2.32 2.62 10.89
N LEU A 227 -1.81 3.48 11.77
CA LEU A 227 -2.44 4.75 12.13
C LEU A 227 -2.53 5.73 10.96
N TRP A 228 -1.50 5.77 10.10
CA TRP A 228 -1.56 6.60 8.89
C TRP A 228 -2.69 6.14 7.96
N HIS A 229 -2.80 4.85 7.70
CA HIS A 229 -3.88 4.31 6.87
C HIS A 229 -5.25 4.47 7.51
N TYR A 230 -5.36 4.23 8.82
CA TYR A 230 -6.60 4.41 9.56
C TYR A 230 -7.14 5.85 9.39
N LYS A 231 -6.28 6.86 9.59
CA LYS A 231 -6.70 8.27 9.51
C LYS A 231 -6.73 8.80 8.07
N VAL A 232 -5.60 8.70 7.35
CA VAL A 232 -5.43 9.41 6.09
C VAL A 232 -6.06 8.65 4.94
N THR A 233 -5.88 7.33 4.85
CA THR A 233 -6.51 6.53 3.79
C THR A 233 -8.00 6.32 4.06
N GLY A 234 -8.38 5.96 5.29
CA GLY A 234 -9.79 5.80 5.65
C GLY A 234 -10.58 7.10 5.48
N GLY A 235 -10.00 8.23 5.91
CA GLY A 235 -10.61 9.55 5.72
C GLY A 235 -10.79 9.94 4.24
N ALA A 236 -9.82 9.59 3.38
CA ALA A 236 -9.93 9.85 1.94
C ALA A 236 -11.03 9.00 1.29
N ILE A 237 -11.15 7.73 1.63
CA ILE A 237 -12.24 6.87 1.12
C ILE A 237 -13.60 7.41 1.58
N TYR A 238 -13.72 7.78 2.85
CA TYR A 238 -14.95 8.36 3.39
C TYR A 238 -15.36 9.61 2.62
N GLU A 239 -14.42 10.52 2.36
CA GLU A 239 -14.67 11.74 1.58
C GLU A 239 -15.09 11.41 0.14
N ALA A 240 -14.39 10.50 -0.54
CA ALA A 240 -14.75 10.07 -1.90
C ALA A 240 -16.17 9.50 -1.98
N LEU A 241 -16.58 8.69 -1.00
CA LEU A 241 -17.94 8.15 -0.92
C LEU A 241 -18.99 9.25 -0.71
N GLN A 242 -18.68 10.27 0.10
CA GLN A 242 -19.57 11.43 0.28
C GLN A 242 -19.65 12.30 -0.98
N ASP A 243 -18.54 12.53 -1.67
CA ASP A 243 -18.48 13.31 -2.92
C ASP A 243 -19.27 12.64 -4.05
N GLU A 244 -19.26 11.30 -4.09
CA GLU A 244 -20.07 10.49 -5.02
C GLU A 244 -21.57 10.42 -4.62
N GLY A 245 -21.94 10.89 -3.43
CA GLY A 245 -23.30 10.82 -2.93
C GLY A 245 -23.78 9.39 -2.66
N ILE A 246 -22.88 8.47 -2.32
CA ILE A 246 -23.20 7.08 -2.00
C ILE A 246 -23.98 7.03 -0.67
N ALA A 247 -25.12 6.35 -0.66
CA ALA A 247 -25.88 6.15 0.57
C ALA A 247 -25.16 5.21 1.54
N ASP A 248 -25.29 5.43 2.84
CA ASP A 248 -24.57 4.66 3.86
C ASP A 248 -24.84 3.14 3.76
N ASP A 249 -26.07 2.75 3.42
CA ASP A 249 -26.47 1.34 3.27
C ASP A 249 -25.91 0.70 2.00
N ASP A 250 -25.48 1.48 1.01
CA ASP A 250 -24.88 1.00 -0.25
C ASP A 250 -23.37 0.77 -0.13
N VAL A 251 -22.72 1.28 0.93
CA VAL A 251 -21.28 1.06 1.18
C VAL A 251 -21.05 -0.35 1.71
N PHE A 252 -20.87 -1.29 0.77
CA PHE A 252 -20.81 -2.72 1.12
C PHE A 252 -19.47 -3.16 1.67
N GLY A 253 -18.35 -2.78 1.03
CA GLY A 253 -17.10 -3.37 1.39
C GLY A 253 -15.83 -2.57 1.09
N PHE A 254 -14.78 -2.94 1.82
CA PHE A 254 -13.41 -2.51 1.57
C PHE A 254 -12.52 -3.72 1.37
N VAL A 255 -11.79 -3.75 0.24
CA VAL A 255 -10.87 -4.83 -0.12
C VAL A 255 -9.45 -4.27 -0.20
N SER A 256 -8.50 -4.93 0.43
CA SER A 256 -7.08 -4.59 0.26
C SER A 256 -6.20 -5.82 0.40
N SER A 257 -5.24 -5.93 -0.50
CA SER A 257 -4.20 -6.94 -0.41
C SER A 257 -3.32 -6.75 0.82
N THR A 258 -2.92 -7.86 1.40
CA THR A 258 -2.04 -7.90 2.57
C THR A 258 -0.60 -8.13 2.15
N GLY A 259 0.24 -7.13 2.33
CA GLY A 259 1.65 -7.26 2.61
C GLY A 259 1.83 -7.01 4.09
N SER A 260 2.00 -5.73 4.50
CA SER A 260 2.07 -5.38 5.92
C SER A 260 0.73 -5.43 6.67
N GLY A 261 -0.40 -5.53 5.98
CA GLY A 261 -1.74 -5.41 6.59
C GLY A 261 -2.12 -4.00 7.04
N GLY A 262 -1.22 -3.02 6.91
CA GLY A 262 -1.46 -1.64 7.36
C GLY A 262 -2.63 -0.97 6.61
N THR A 263 -2.79 -1.22 5.32
CA THR A 263 -3.86 -0.61 4.50
C THR A 263 -5.26 -1.07 4.96
N LEU A 264 -5.38 -2.28 5.53
CA LEU A 264 -6.66 -2.76 6.10
C LEU A 264 -7.18 -1.88 7.25
N ALA A 265 -6.33 -1.08 7.88
CA ALA A 265 -6.73 -0.11 8.89
C ALA A 265 -7.71 0.95 8.36
N ALA A 266 -7.69 1.23 7.06
CA ALA A 266 -8.71 2.08 6.44
C ALA A 266 -10.10 1.45 6.54
N GLY A 267 -10.20 0.12 6.40
CA GLY A 267 -11.44 -0.62 6.64
C GLY A 267 -11.90 -0.52 8.09
N ASP A 268 -10.98 -0.58 9.07
CA ASP A 268 -11.33 -0.39 10.49
C ASP A 268 -11.94 1.01 10.73
N PHE A 269 -11.38 2.05 10.12
CA PHE A 269 -11.95 3.41 10.17
C PHE A 269 -13.33 3.46 9.50
N LEU A 270 -13.45 2.89 8.30
CA LEU A 270 -14.72 2.91 7.54
C LEU A 270 -15.83 2.16 8.29
N ARG A 271 -15.51 1.09 9.01
CA ARG A 271 -16.49 0.35 9.81
C ARG A 271 -17.06 1.17 10.97
N GLU A 272 -16.34 2.15 11.49
CA GLU A 272 -16.87 3.08 12.48
C GLU A 272 -17.91 4.03 11.88
N GLN A 273 -17.81 4.32 10.58
CA GLN A 273 -18.76 5.16 9.85
C GLN A 273 -19.91 4.31 9.26
N TYR A 274 -19.59 3.12 8.75
CA TYR A 274 -20.50 2.18 8.09
C TYR A 274 -20.46 0.84 8.83
N PRO A 275 -21.27 0.64 9.88
CA PRO A 275 -21.16 -0.54 10.76
C PRO A 275 -21.38 -1.90 10.06
N LEU A 276 -22.06 -1.92 8.91
CA LEU A 276 -22.32 -3.14 8.12
C LEU A 276 -21.26 -3.45 7.08
N LEU A 277 -20.33 -2.50 6.84
CA LEU A 277 -19.24 -2.66 5.87
C LEU A 277 -18.44 -3.94 6.13
N LYS A 278 -18.17 -4.70 5.08
CA LYS A 278 -17.32 -5.91 5.10
C LYS A 278 -15.87 -5.55 4.76
N ILE A 279 -14.92 -6.12 5.49
CA ILE A 279 -13.49 -5.94 5.24
C ILE A 279 -12.92 -7.25 4.71
N ALA A 280 -12.37 -7.23 3.49
CA ALA A 280 -11.71 -8.36 2.87
C ALA A 280 -10.19 -8.14 2.76
N ALA A 281 -9.43 -9.13 3.23
CA ALA A 281 -7.99 -9.21 3.05
C ALA A 281 -7.69 -10.05 1.81
N ALA A 282 -7.02 -9.46 0.81
CA ALA A 282 -6.63 -10.18 -0.40
C ALA A 282 -5.18 -10.67 -0.34
N GLU A 283 -4.89 -11.78 -0.99
CA GLU A 283 -3.56 -12.38 -1.10
C GLU A 283 -3.40 -13.14 -2.42
N ALA A 284 -2.18 -13.55 -2.76
CA ALA A 284 -1.95 -14.41 -3.92
C ALA A 284 -2.31 -15.87 -3.59
N ILE A 285 -3.00 -16.57 -4.50
CA ILE A 285 -3.31 -18.00 -4.30
C ILE A 285 -2.04 -18.87 -4.24
N GLN A 286 -0.94 -18.41 -4.83
CA GLN A 286 0.37 -19.05 -4.77
C GLN A 286 1.02 -18.94 -3.38
N CYS A 287 0.58 -17.95 -2.55
CA CYS A 287 1.03 -17.75 -1.17
C CYS A 287 -0.18 -17.59 -0.24
N PRO A 288 -1.00 -18.66 -0.03
CA PRO A 288 -2.29 -18.57 0.65
C PRO A 288 -2.15 -18.62 2.18
N THR A 289 -1.44 -17.65 2.75
CA THR A 289 -1.10 -17.61 4.19
C THR A 289 -2.35 -17.46 5.06
N LEU A 290 -3.20 -16.49 4.73
CA LEU A 290 -4.44 -16.24 5.46
C LEU A 290 -5.51 -17.29 5.16
N LEU A 291 -5.59 -17.72 3.91
CA LEU A 291 -6.61 -18.68 3.47
C LEU A 291 -6.36 -20.09 4.04
N ARG A 292 -5.11 -20.58 4.02
CA ARG A 292 -4.78 -21.99 4.28
C ARG A 292 -3.50 -22.24 5.08
N ASN A 293 -2.92 -21.24 5.74
CA ASN A 293 -1.59 -21.32 6.37
C ASN A 293 -0.49 -21.79 5.39
N GLY A 294 -0.69 -21.50 4.09
CA GLY A 294 0.22 -21.88 3.03
C GLY A 294 1.28 -20.81 2.75
N PHE A 295 2.23 -21.17 1.92
CA PHE A 295 3.25 -20.23 1.43
C PHE A 295 3.79 -20.69 0.07
N GLY A 296 4.30 -19.73 -0.70
CA GLY A 296 4.95 -19.95 -1.98
C GLY A 296 5.41 -18.64 -2.61
N GLY A 297 6.13 -18.71 -3.72
CA GLY A 297 6.50 -17.55 -4.53
C GLY A 297 5.34 -17.09 -5.40
N HIS A 298 5.24 -15.79 -5.63
CA HIS A 298 4.27 -15.19 -6.54
C HIS A 298 4.85 -13.93 -7.20
N ARG A 299 4.15 -13.40 -8.22
CA ARG A 299 4.58 -12.25 -9.02
C ARG A 299 3.81 -10.96 -8.74
N ILE A 300 2.91 -10.94 -7.75
CA ILE A 300 2.18 -9.73 -7.39
C ILE A 300 3.06 -8.91 -6.45
N GLU A 301 3.88 -8.02 -7.00
CA GLU A 301 4.80 -7.20 -6.21
C GLU A 301 4.05 -6.25 -5.26
N GLY A 302 4.53 -6.17 -4.02
CA GLY A 302 3.97 -5.30 -2.97
C GLY A 302 2.98 -5.96 -2.04
N ILE A 303 2.65 -7.23 -2.26
CA ILE A 303 1.72 -7.97 -1.40
C ILE A 303 2.29 -9.35 -1.01
N GLY A 304 1.59 -10.01 -0.10
CA GLY A 304 1.90 -11.36 0.35
C GLY A 304 3.11 -11.37 1.28
N ASP A 305 3.12 -12.32 2.11
CA ASP A 305 4.25 -12.78 2.91
C ASP A 305 3.85 -14.12 3.53
N LYS A 306 4.81 -14.80 4.10
CA LYS A 306 4.59 -16.11 4.74
C LYS A 306 4.08 -15.95 6.18
N HIS A 307 3.66 -14.76 6.57
CA HIS A 307 3.32 -14.41 7.95
C HIS A 307 2.07 -13.52 8.00
N VAL A 308 1.27 -13.66 9.06
CA VAL A 308 0.22 -12.70 9.37
C VAL A 308 0.85 -11.50 10.07
N PRO A 309 0.76 -10.28 9.52
CA PRO A 309 1.38 -9.11 10.13
C PRO A 309 0.88 -8.81 11.54
N TRP A 310 1.75 -8.30 12.41
CA TRP A 310 1.36 -7.91 13.77
C TRP A 310 0.30 -6.81 13.77
N VAL A 311 0.40 -5.86 12.85
CA VAL A 311 -0.55 -4.74 12.72
C VAL A 311 -1.89 -5.13 12.12
N HIS A 312 -2.03 -6.33 11.52
CA HIS A 312 -3.28 -6.80 10.92
C HIS A 312 -4.34 -7.07 11.99
N ASN A 313 -5.47 -6.37 11.93
CA ASN A 313 -6.61 -6.57 12.82
C ASN A 313 -7.49 -7.74 12.34
N VAL A 314 -7.12 -8.96 12.70
CA VAL A 314 -7.83 -10.18 12.28
C VAL A 314 -9.28 -10.21 12.77
N ARG A 315 -9.59 -9.58 13.90
CA ARG A 315 -10.96 -9.55 14.43
C ARG A 315 -11.93 -8.81 13.52
N ASN A 316 -11.46 -7.77 12.84
CA ASN A 316 -12.28 -6.97 11.94
C ASN A 316 -12.25 -7.46 10.48
N THR A 317 -11.42 -8.43 10.16
CA THR A 317 -11.42 -9.04 8.83
C THR A 317 -12.58 -10.02 8.71
N ASP A 318 -13.46 -9.81 7.73
CA ASP A 318 -14.63 -10.66 7.49
C ASP A 318 -14.37 -11.75 6.48
N MET A 319 -13.47 -11.49 5.53
CA MET A 319 -13.22 -12.35 4.40
C MET A 319 -11.74 -12.37 4.01
N VAL A 320 -11.27 -13.51 3.52
CA VAL A 320 -9.99 -13.65 2.82
C VAL A 320 -10.28 -14.01 1.37
N ILE A 321 -9.60 -13.33 0.44
CA ILE A 321 -9.76 -13.56 -1.00
C ILE A 321 -8.41 -13.78 -1.63
N ALA A 322 -8.19 -14.96 -2.19
CA ALA A 322 -6.98 -15.26 -2.94
C ALA A 322 -7.19 -15.04 -4.44
N VAL A 323 -6.25 -14.35 -5.08
CA VAL A 323 -6.23 -14.09 -6.52
C VAL A 323 -5.03 -14.78 -7.18
N ASP A 324 -5.20 -15.21 -8.41
CA ASP A 324 -4.12 -15.83 -9.18
C ASP A 324 -3.14 -14.76 -9.69
N ASP A 325 -1.84 -14.97 -9.49
CA ASP A 325 -0.83 -14.02 -9.95
C ASP A 325 -0.73 -13.97 -11.48
N GLN A 326 -1.05 -15.08 -12.17
CA GLN A 326 -1.09 -15.11 -13.63
C GLN A 326 -2.26 -14.28 -14.16
N ASP A 327 -3.43 -14.34 -13.52
CA ASP A 327 -4.57 -13.49 -13.87
C ASP A 327 -4.19 -12.00 -13.74
N CYS A 328 -3.47 -11.64 -12.66
CA CYS A 328 -2.98 -10.28 -12.48
C CYS A 328 -2.03 -9.85 -13.60
N MET A 329 -1.12 -10.74 -14.02
CA MET A 329 -0.17 -10.45 -15.10
C MET A 329 -0.85 -10.36 -16.47
N ASP A 330 -1.83 -11.23 -16.75
CA ASP A 330 -2.58 -11.19 -18.00
C ASP A 330 -3.44 -9.93 -18.12
N VAL A 331 -4.07 -9.48 -17.03
CA VAL A 331 -4.79 -8.20 -16.98
C VAL A 331 -3.81 -7.02 -17.09
N TYR A 332 -2.63 -7.11 -16.45
CA TYR A 332 -1.60 -6.08 -16.58
C TYR A 332 -1.14 -5.91 -18.04
N ARG A 333 -0.96 -7.02 -18.79
CA ARG A 333 -0.67 -6.99 -20.23
C ARG A 333 -1.85 -6.43 -21.03
N LEU A 334 -3.08 -6.83 -20.70
CA LEU A 334 -4.30 -6.33 -21.35
C LEU A 334 -4.41 -4.80 -21.29
N PHE A 335 -4.01 -4.20 -20.16
CA PHE A 335 -4.10 -2.76 -19.93
C PHE A 335 -2.91 -1.96 -20.49
N ASN A 336 -1.79 -2.60 -20.81
CA ASN A 336 -0.57 -1.90 -21.20
C ASN A 336 -0.01 -2.28 -22.58
N GLU A 337 -0.45 -3.41 -23.16
CA GLU A 337 0.00 -3.83 -24.49
C GLU A 337 -0.92 -3.27 -25.60
N PRO A 338 -0.38 -2.85 -26.75
CA PRO A 338 -1.19 -2.24 -27.81
C PRO A 338 -2.38 -3.09 -28.28
N ALA A 339 -2.19 -4.41 -28.44
CA ALA A 339 -3.26 -5.32 -28.84
C ALA A 339 -4.38 -5.42 -27.78
N GLY A 340 -4.04 -5.32 -26.50
CA GLY A 340 -5.01 -5.28 -25.41
C GLY A 340 -5.86 -4.02 -25.46
N ILE A 341 -5.24 -2.86 -25.58
CA ILE A 341 -5.92 -1.56 -25.68
C ILE A 341 -6.84 -1.52 -26.92
N GLU A 342 -6.35 -1.98 -28.07
CA GLU A 342 -7.16 -2.04 -29.29
C GLU A 342 -8.37 -2.96 -29.13
N TYR A 343 -8.17 -4.12 -28.51
CA TYR A 343 -9.27 -5.05 -28.25
C TYR A 343 -10.32 -4.46 -27.30
N LEU A 344 -9.90 -3.81 -26.22
CA LEU A 344 -10.82 -3.16 -25.28
C LEU A 344 -11.65 -2.05 -25.94
N ARG A 345 -11.07 -1.27 -26.87
CA ARG A 345 -11.83 -0.32 -27.71
C ARG A 345 -12.89 -1.01 -28.56
N LYS A 346 -12.54 -2.14 -29.19
CA LYS A 346 -13.50 -2.94 -29.97
C LYS A 346 -14.64 -3.46 -29.12
N MET A 347 -14.37 -3.73 -27.83
CA MET A 347 -15.39 -4.18 -26.87
C MET A 347 -16.23 -3.03 -26.28
N GLY A 348 -15.97 -1.79 -26.68
CA GLY A 348 -16.75 -0.62 -26.27
C GLY A 348 -16.32 0.02 -24.96
N ILE A 349 -15.14 -0.32 -24.44
CA ILE A 349 -14.55 0.40 -23.28
C ILE A 349 -14.23 1.83 -23.72
N SER A 350 -14.67 2.81 -22.92
CA SER A 350 -14.52 4.23 -23.26
C SER A 350 -13.06 4.69 -23.22
N GLU A 351 -12.72 5.73 -23.98
CA GLU A 351 -11.36 6.29 -23.97
C GLU A 351 -11.02 6.86 -22.59
N GLU A 352 -11.98 7.43 -21.88
CA GLU A 352 -11.79 7.92 -20.50
C GLU A 352 -11.36 6.78 -19.57
N ALA A 353 -11.95 5.60 -19.70
CA ALA A 353 -11.57 4.43 -18.93
C ALA A 353 -10.16 3.93 -19.33
N ILE A 354 -9.86 3.88 -20.63
CA ILE A 354 -8.57 3.47 -21.17
C ILE A 354 -7.45 4.39 -20.66
N GLU A 355 -7.68 5.70 -20.59
CA GLU A 355 -6.73 6.68 -20.05
C GLU A 355 -6.40 6.42 -18.57
N THR A 356 -7.24 5.70 -17.83
CA THR A 356 -6.97 5.34 -16.44
C THR A 356 -6.08 4.10 -16.29
N PHE A 357 -5.92 3.26 -17.29
CA PHE A 357 -5.17 1.99 -17.18
C PHE A 357 -3.73 2.15 -16.69
N PRO A 358 -2.98 3.18 -17.06
CA PRO A 358 -1.66 3.41 -16.47
C PRO A 358 -1.65 3.63 -14.95
N LEU A 359 -2.80 3.87 -14.32
CA LEU A 359 -2.94 4.03 -12.87
C LEU A 359 -2.92 2.70 -12.11
N TYR A 360 -3.05 1.57 -12.80
CA TYR A 360 -3.13 0.24 -12.21
C TYR A 360 -1.76 -0.44 -12.21
N GLY A 361 -1.11 -0.47 -11.05
CA GLY A 361 0.01 -1.39 -10.80
C GLY A 361 -0.47 -2.82 -10.58
N ILE A 362 0.44 -3.78 -10.53
CA ILE A 362 0.10 -5.22 -10.45
C ILE A 362 -0.74 -5.53 -9.21
N SER A 363 -0.38 -5.01 -8.03
CA SER A 363 -1.16 -5.22 -6.80
C SER A 363 -2.52 -4.52 -6.84
N GLY A 364 -2.63 -3.37 -7.54
CA GLY A 364 -3.90 -2.69 -7.79
C GLY A 364 -4.85 -3.54 -8.61
N ILE A 365 -4.34 -4.21 -9.66
CA ILE A 365 -5.11 -5.20 -10.44
C ILE A 365 -5.56 -6.35 -9.54
N GLY A 366 -4.66 -6.90 -8.70
CA GLY A 366 -5.03 -7.94 -7.74
C GLY A 366 -6.14 -7.52 -6.80
N ASN A 367 -6.13 -6.27 -6.35
CA ASN A 367 -7.21 -5.69 -5.53
C ASN A 367 -8.55 -5.62 -6.30
N VAL A 368 -8.51 -5.23 -7.58
CA VAL A 368 -9.72 -5.20 -8.42
C VAL A 368 -10.27 -6.61 -8.64
N LEU A 369 -9.41 -7.59 -8.92
CA LEU A 369 -9.84 -9.00 -9.05
C LEU A 369 -10.46 -9.53 -7.76
N ALA A 370 -9.89 -9.19 -6.61
CA ALA A 370 -10.45 -9.54 -5.31
C ALA A 370 -11.81 -8.85 -5.06
N ALA A 371 -11.96 -7.59 -5.47
CA ALA A 371 -13.24 -6.87 -5.37
C ALA A 371 -14.31 -7.50 -6.29
N ILE A 372 -13.95 -7.94 -7.49
CA ILE A 372 -14.85 -8.69 -8.39
C ILE A 372 -15.29 -10.01 -7.72
N LYS A 373 -14.37 -10.76 -7.11
CA LYS A 373 -14.71 -11.99 -6.37
C LYS A 373 -15.65 -11.71 -5.21
N MET A 374 -15.42 -10.64 -4.45
CA MET A 374 -16.29 -10.22 -3.35
C MET A 374 -17.69 -9.87 -3.86
N ALA A 375 -17.79 -9.08 -4.94
CA ALA A 375 -19.06 -8.71 -5.55
C ALA A 375 -19.87 -9.94 -6.01
N LYS A 376 -19.20 -10.92 -6.62
CA LYS A 376 -19.83 -12.16 -7.07
C LYS A 376 -20.21 -13.08 -5.92
N TYR A 377 -19.38 -13.18 -4.89
CA TYR A 377 -19.64 -14.02 -3.72
C TYR A 377 -20.90 -13.60 -2.97
N TYR A 378 -21.08 -12.28 -2.80
CA TYR A 378 -22.24 -11.72 -2.11
C TYR A 378 -23.40 -11.38 -3.06
N GLU A 379 -23.28 -11.70 -4.37
CA GLU A 379 -24.30 -11.42 -5.39
C GLU A 379 -24.76 -9.95 -5.41
N LEU A 380 -23.78 -9.02 -5.31
CA LEU A 380 -24.03 -7.60 -5.15
C LEU A 380 -24.74 -6.98 -6.37
N SER A 381 -25.56 -5.98 -6.09
CA SER A 381 -26.35 -5.22 -7.07
C SER A 381 -25.62 -3.96 -7.56
N GLU A 382 -26.28 -3.23 -8.48
CA GLU A 382 -25.80 -1.95 -9.02
C GLU A 382 -25.72 -0.80 -8.00
N ASN A 383 -26.37 -0.92 -6.85
CA ASN A 383 -26.30 0.06 -5.77
C ASN A 383 -25.11 -0.17 -4.85
N ASP A 384 -24.67 -1.43 -4.73
CA ASP A 384 -23.60 -1.81 -3.80
C ASP A 384 -22.23 -1.30 -4.26
N VAL A 385 -21.49 -0.72 -3.32
CA VAL A 385 -20.16 -0.13 -3.57
C VAL A 385 -19.08 -0.89 -2.82
N ILE A 386 -18.01 -1.25 -3.53
CA ILE A 386 -16.77 -1.75 -2.96
C ILE A 386 -15.66 -0.75 -3.23
N PHE A 387 -14.90 -0.40 -2.20
CA PHE A 387 -13.72 0.44 -2.33
C PHE A 387 -12.44 -0.38 -2.18
N THR A 388 -11.41 -0.01 -2.95
CA THR A 388 -10.08 -0.62 -2.85
C THR A 388 -8.97 0.42 -3.07
N VAL A 389 -7.71 -0.03 -3.19
CA VAL A 389 -6.55 0.84 -3.33
C VAL A 389 -5.68 0.39 -4.51
N LEU A 390 -5.38 1.31 -5.41
CA LEU A 390 -4.35 1.18 -6.43
C LEU A 390 -3.04 1.73 -5.85
N THR A 391 -2.23 0.84 -5.29
CA THR A 391 -1.05 1.20 -4.48
C THR A 391 -0.04 2.08 -5.23
N ASP A 392 0.22 1.73 -6.49
CA ASP A 392 1.16 2.35 -7.42
C ASP A 392 0.62 2.25 -8.86
N SER A 393 1.46 2.49 -9.85
CA SER A 393 1.05 2.55 -11.26
C SER A 393 1.90 1.64 -12.16
N SER A 394 1.44 1.43 -13.40
CA SER A 394 2.10 0.56 -14.38
C SER A 394 3.54 0.97 -14.70
N GLU A 395 3.89 2.25 -14.55
CA GLU A 395 5.25 2.76 -14.80
C GLU A 395 6.33 2.13 -13.90
N MET A 396 5.90 1.48 -12.81
CA MET A 396 6.80 0.79 -11.88
C MET A 396 7.18 -0.63 -12.34
N TYR A 397 6.61 -1.11 -13.45
CA TYR A 397 6.64 -2.52 -13.85
C TYR A 397 6.91 -2.72 -15.35
N THR A 398 7.52 -1.76 -16.02
CA THR A 398 7.81 -1.86 -17.47
C THR A 398 8.67 -3.07 -17.79
N SER A 399 9.65 -3.39 -16.96
CA SER A 399 10.49 -4.59 -17.08
C SER A 399 9.70 -5.90 -17.00
N ARG A 400 8.56 -5.89 -16.30
CA ARG A 400 7.70 -7.08 -16.20
C ARG A 400 6.96 -7.38 -17.51
N LEU A 401 6.63 -6.36 -18.32
CA LEU A 401 6.07 -6.58 -19.67
C LEU A 401 7.10 -7.29 -20.57
N GLU A 402 8.35 -6.87 -20.51
CA GLU A 402 9.44 -7.50 -21.27
C GLU A 402 9.62 -8.96 -20.87
N GLU A 403 9.69 -9.25 -19.56
CA GLU A 403 9.77 -10.61 -19.03
C GLU A 403 8.58 -11.48 -19.45
N GLN A 404 7.35 -10.95 -19.41
CA GLN A 404 6.17 -11.69 -19.84
C GLN A 404 6.19 -11.97 -21.35
N ASN A 405 6.68 -11.05 -22.15
CA ASN A 405 6.87 -11.25 -23.60
C ASN A 405 7.92 -12.35 -23.89
N GLU A 406 8.98 -12.43 -23.09
CA GLU A 406 9.99 -13.50 -23.22
C GLU A 406 9.41 -14.88 -22.82
N ILE A 407 8.62 -14.95 -21.75
CA ILE A 407 8.07 -16.20 -21.22
C ILE A 407 6.89 -16.71 -22.04
N GLN A 408 5.95 -15.83 -22.41
CA GLN A 408 4.67 -16.20 -23.02
C GLN A 408 4.56 -15.84 -24.51
N GLY A 409 5.54 -15.11 -25.05
CA GLY A 409 5.49 -14.53 -26.39
C GLY A 409 4.69 -13.23 -26.45
N ALA A 410 4.60 -12.66 -27.65
CA ALA A 410 3.90 -11.40 -27.89
C ALA A 410 2.41 -11.50 -27.49
N PHE A 411 1.92 -10.42 -26.89
CA PHE A 411 0.51 -10.30 -26.51
C PHE A 411 -0.30 -9.91 -27.74
N ASP A 412 -1.15 -10.81 -28.23
CA ASP A 412 -1.99 -10.63 -29.38
C ASP A 412 -3.48 -10.49 -29.03
N GLU A 413 -4.34 -10.28 -30.02
CA GLU A 413 -5.79 -10.16 -29.80
C GLU A 413 -6.36 -11.42 -29.13
N TYR A 414 -5.81 -12.60 -29.42
CA TYR A 414 -6.27 -13.85 -28.80
C TYR A 414 -5.95 -13.88 -27.29
N ALA A 415 -4.79 -13.39 -26.91
CA ALA A 415 -4.42 -13.21 -25.50
C ALA A 415 -5.32 -12.16 -24.82
N ALA A 416 -5.65 -11.07 -25.50
CA ALA A 416 -6.56 -10.04 -24.98
C ALA A 416 -7.98 -10.59 -24.75
N VAL A 417 -8.52 -11.38 -25.68
CA VAL A 417 -9.81 -12.08 -25.52
C VAL A 417 -9.80 -12.97 -24.26
N ARG A 418 -8.74 -13.77 -24.09
CA ARG A 418 -8.62 -14.66 -22.93
C ARG A 418 -8.51 -13.87 -21.62
N ALA A 419 -7.74 -12.79 -21.59
CA ALA A 419 -7.56 -11.98 -20.40
C ALA A 419 -8.88 -11.30 -20.00
N LEU A 420 -9.59 -10.64 -20.91
CA LEU A 420 -10.87 -10.01 -20.59
C LEU A 420 -11.92 -11.05 -20.16
N ALA A 421 -12.10 -12.10 -20.96
CA ALA A 421 -13.13 -13.09 -20.68
C ALA A 421 -12.80 -13.95 -19.44
N GLY A 422 -11.57 -14.47 -19.34
CA GLY A 422 -11.17 -15.39 -18.27
C GLY A 422 -10.85 -14.71 -16.97
N CYS A 423 -9.95 -13.70 -17.02
CA CYS A 423 -9.43 -13.10 -15.79
C CYS A 423 -10.35 -12.03 -15.18
N LEU A 424 -11.23 -11.39 -15.98
CA LEU A 424 -12.15 -10.36 -15.51
C LEU A 424 -13.61 -10.87 -15.49
N HIS A 425 -14.22 -11.08 -16.67
CA HIS A 425 -15.65 -11.40 -16.75
C HIS A 425 -16.02 -12.74 -16.09
N HIS A 426 -15.23 -13.78 -16.28
CA HIS A 426 -15.47 -15.10 -15.68
C HIS A 426 -14.63 -15.38 -14.44
N GLN A 427 -14.11 -14.32 -13.77
CA GLN A 427 -13.41 -14.48 -12.50
C GLN A 427 -14.29 -15.28 -11.55
N SER A 428 -13.77 -16.42 -11.06
CA SER A 428 -14.49 -17.31 -10.15
C SER A 428 -14.44 -16.82 -8.71
N ILE A 429 -15.29 -17.37 -7.84
CA ILE A 429 -15.24 -17.14 -6.39
C ILE A 429 -14.29 -18.12 -5.68
N ASP A 430 -13.52 -18.92 -6.42
CA ASP A 430 -12.51 -19.81 -5.83
C ASP A 430 -11.50 -19.00 -5.03
N GLY A 431 -11.11 -19.53 -3.87
CA GLY A 431 -10.19 -18.82 -2.96
C GLY A 431 -10.85 -17.70 -2.14
N ALA A 432 -12.16 -17.52 -2.24
CA ALA A 432 -12.92 -16.65 -1.35
C ALA A 432 -13.41 -17.42 -0.12
N LEU A 433 -13.11 -16.90 1.08
CA LEU A 433 -13.45 -17.52 2.35
C LEU A 433 -13.99 -16.46 3.32
N GLU A 434 -15.28 -16.57 3.67
CA GLU A 434 -15.83 -15.78 4.76
C GLU A 434 -15.34 -16.33 6.11
N LEU A 435 -14.78 -15.46 6.96
CA LEU A 435 -14.15 -15.88 8.20
C LEU A 435 -15.17 -16.08 9.31
N THR A 436 -15.38 -17.33 9.69
CA THR A 436 -16.08 -17.71 10.94
C THR A 436 -15.19 -17.41 12.16
N TYR A 437 -15.74 -17.59 13.37
CA TYR A 437 -14.95 -17.51 14.59
C TYR A 437 -13.72 -18.43 14.55
N TYR A 438 -13.88 -19.67 14.10
CA TYR A 438 -12.79 -20.65 14.05
C TYR A 438 -11.71 -20.28 13.00
N GLU A 439 -12.12 -19.71 11.88
CA GLU A 439 -11.17 -19.23 10.86
C GLU A 439 -10.38 -18.02 11.37
N ARG A 440 -11.04 -17.07 12.02
CA ARG A 440 -10.33 -15.95 12.67
C ARG A 440 -9.37 -16.45 13.75
N LEU A 441 -9.77 -17.43 14.55
CA LEU A 441 -8.91 -18.04 15.56
C LEU A 441 -7.68 -18.71 14.93
N ARG A 442 -7.86 -19.44 13.82
CA ARG A 442 -6.77 -20.05 13.06
C ARG A 442 -5.75 -19.00 12.59
N VAL A 443 -6.22 -17.93 11.95
CA VAL A 443 -5.36 -16.83 11.49
C VAL A 443 -4.68 -16.12 12.67
N HIS A 444 -5.40 -15.90 13.78
CA HIS A 444 -4.83 -15.33 14.99
C HIS A 444 -3.74 -16.20 15.60
N ASN A 445 -3.95 -17.52 15.65
CA ASN A 445 -2.94 -18.45 16.17
C ASN A 445 -1.68 -18.47 15.31
N LEU A 446 -1.81 -18.37 13.97
CA LEU A 446 -0.66 -18.23 13.08
C LEU A 446 0.09 -16.90 13.35
N LYS A 447 -0.64 -15.80 13.56
CA LYS A 447 -0.06 -14.52 13.96
C LYS A 447 0.67 -14.62 15.29
N TYR A 448 0.05 -15.23 16.32
CA TYR A 448 0.66 -15.46 17.64
C TYR A 448 1.97 -16.25 17.48
N TYR A 449 1.93 -17.38 16.76
CA TYR A 449 3.09 -18.22 16.56
C TYR A 449 4.27 -17.45 15.93
N THR A 450 3.99 -16.69 14.89
CA THR A 450 5.03 -15.89 14.22
C THR A 450 5.64 -14.86 15.17
N TRP A 451 4.83 -14.08 15.85
CA TRP A 451 5.33 -12.88 16.56
C TRP A 451 5.74 -13.14 18.01
N VAL A 452 5.06 -14.03 18.70
CA VAL A 452 5.41 -14.37 20.09
C VAL A 452 6.45 -15.49 20.12
N GLU A 453 6.18 -16.61 19.46
CA GLU A 453 7.06 -17.80 19.54
C GLU A 453 8.34 -17.63 18.72
N GLN A 454 8.27 -17.06 17.51
CA GLN A 454 9.43 -16.96 16.62
C GLN A 454 10.16 -15.62 16.73
N GLN A 455 9.44 -14.49 16.89
CA GLN A 455 10.01 -13.15 16.91
C GLN A 455 10.17 -12.59 18.33
N GLY A 456 9.75 -13.33 19.37
CA GLY A 456 9.99 -12.98 20.78
C GLY A 456 9.21 -11.77 21.29
N LYS A 457 8.10 -11.38 20.62
CA LYS A 457 7.22 -10.34 21.17
C LYS A 457 6.57 -10.82 22.47
N THR A 458 6.44 -9.91 23.42
CA THR A 458 5.68 -10.19 24.66
C THR A 458 4.18 -10.20 24.35
N TYR A 459 3.47 -11.13 24.99
CA TYR A 459 2.00 -11.26 24.89
C TYR A 459 1.30 -10.12 25.65
#